data_dd085c20def9fa37e1bf46a8b12bd386
#
_entry.id   dd085c20def9fa37e1bf46a8b12bd386
#
_cell.length_a   1.000
_cell.length_b   1.000
_cell.length_c   1.000
_cell.angle_alpha   90.00
_cell.angle_beta   90.00
_cell.angle_gamma   90.00
#
_symmetry.space_group_name_H-M   'P 1'
#
loop_
_entity.id
_entity.type
_entity.pdbx_description
1 polymer ?
#
loop_
_entity_poly.entity_id
_entity_poly.type
_entity_poly.pdbx_seq_one_letter_code
_entity_poly.pdbx_strand_id
1 'polypeptide(L)'
;VSSSGHLELVQALFGNQNKTEDNLIFTIVVHGATALATLVVFRADVWEIIRDLFQFSNNKSTQFSLQIILSMIPAALVGFFFEEAIGSYFFGNILLVGLMLWVTAALLYIADRPSKNLKEISLSKVWWIGVAQAFAILPGVSRSGATIATSLLLGVARDKAARFSFLMVVPLILGSMVKKVLDGGLAQESLSIGPVIAGFIAAFVSGYLACQWMIALVKRSKLRYFAYYCAAVGTIAIVTSQL
;
A
#
# COMPACT_ATOMS: atom_id res chain seq x y z
N VAL A 1 0.23 -8.60 1.12
CA VAL A 1 -0.42 -8.30 -0.15
C VAL A 1 -1.87 -7.96 0.12
N SER A 2 -2.35 -6.77 -0.29
CA SER A 2 -3.75 -6.31 -0.13
C SER A 2 -4.32 -6.48 1.29
N SER A 3 -3.79 -5.71 2.26
CA SER A 3 -4.30 -5.74 3.65
C SER A 3 -5.78 -5.38 3.74
N SER A 4 -6.26 -4.40 2.96
CA SER A 4 -7.67 -4.03 2.91
C SER A 4 -8.57 -5.19 2.45
N GLY A 5 -8.19 -5.90 1.38
CA GLY A 5 -8.94 -7.05 0.92
C GLY A 5 -9.00 -8.18 1.97
N HIS A 6 -7.92 -8.44 2.69
CA HIS A 6 -7.91 -9.45 3.74
C HIS A 6 -8.76 -9.04 4.95
N LEU A 7 -8.78 -7.76 5.32
CA LEU A 7 -9.64 -7.25 6.37
C LEU A 7 -11.12 -7.45 6.02
N GLU A 8 -11.53 -7.11 4.79
CA GLU A 8 -12.90 -7.35 4.30
C GLU A 8 -13.28 -8.83 4.37
N LEU A 9 -12.40 -9.73 3.93
CA LEU A 9 -12.65 -11.18 4.00
C LEU A 9 -12.77 -11.69 5.44
N VAL A 10 -11.93 -11.20 6.34
CA VAL A 10 -11.98 -11.59 7.76
C VAL A 10 -13.27 -11.07 8.41
N GLN A 11 -13.66 -9.81 8.15
CA GLN A 11 -14.91 -9.25 8.67
C GLN A 11 -16.13 -10.03 8.19
N ALA A 12 -16.14 -10.42 6.93
CA ALA A 12 -17.21 -11.24 6.38
C ALA A 12 -17.27 -12.64 7.00
N LEU A 13 -16.13 -13.30 7.24
CA LEU A 13 -16.07 -14.62 7.85
C LEU A 13 -16.54 -14.65 9.31
N PHE A 14 -16.23 -13.59 10.07
CA PHE A 14 -16.63 -13.51 11.49
C PHE A 14 -18.03 -12.92 11.68
N GLY A 15 -18.78 -12.63 10.62
CA GLY A 15 -20.14 -12.11 10.69
C GLY A 15 -20.22 -10.72 11.34
N ASN A 16 -19.12 -10.05 11.48
CA ASN A 16 -19.02 -8.74 12.10
C ASN A 16 -19.45 -7.68 11.09
N GLN A 17 -20.75 -7.60 10.83
CA GLN A 17 -21.39 -6.51 10.08
C GLN A 17 -21.48 -5.22 10.90
N ASN A 18 -21.01 -5.24 12.12
CA ASN A 18 -20.81 -4.00 12.83
C ASN A 18 -19.78 -3.23 12.01
N LYS A 19 -20.28 -2.29 11.23
CA LYS A 19 -19.44 -1.19 10.73
C LYS A 19 -18.68 -0.72 11.94
N THR A 20 -17.44 -1.11 12.00
CA THR A 20 -16.51 -0.56 12.94
C THR A 20 -16.32 0.89 12.51
N GLU A 21 -17.25 1.76 12.88
CA GLU A 21 -16.96 3.18 13.15
C GLU A 21 -15.89 3.25 14.25
N ASP A 22 -15.21 2.20 14.41
CA ASP A 22 -14.43 1.61 15.41
C ASP A 22 -13.11 2.28 15.45
N ASN A 23 -12.94 3.06 16.45
CA ASN A 23 -11.61 3.44 16.92
C ASN A 23 -10.76 4.03 15.79
N LEU A 24 -11.23 5.17 15.29
CA LEU A 24 -10.48 5.97 14.33
C LEU A 24 -9.03 6.15 14.82
N ILE A 25 -8.87 6.35 16.14
CA ILE A 25 -7.56 6.48 16.78
C ILE A 25 -6.76 5.18 16.68
N PHE A 26 -7.39 4.01 16.91
CA PHE A 26 -6.71 2.72 16.73
C PHE A 26 -6.22 2.55 15.30
N THR A 27 -7.06 2.86 14.32
CA THR A 27 -6.70 2.81 12.90
C THR A 27 -5.54 3.75 12.57
N ILE A 28 -5.55 4.99 13.07
CA ILE A 28 -4.47 5.96 12.90
C ILE A 28 -3.17 5.43 13.51
N VAL A 29 -3.22 4.90 14.72
CA VAL A 29 -2.05 4.37 15.44
C VAL A 29 -1.44 3.18 14.70
N VAL A 30 -2.25 2.23 14.24
CA VAL A 30 -1.78 1.05 13.48
C VAL A 30 -1.18 1.45 12.13
N HIS A 31 -1.79 2.40 11.43
CA HIS A 31 -1.22 2.94 10.19
C HIS A 31 0.08 3.71 10.44
N GLY A 32 0.14 4.50 11.51
CA GLY A 32 1.36 5.17 11.96
C GLY A 32 2.48 4.20 12.29
N ALA A 33 2.16 3.10 12.98
CA ALA A 33 3.12 2.04 13.30
C ALA A 33 3.71 1.39 12.02
N THR A 34 2.87 1.10 11.03
CA THR A 34 3.34 0.53 9.75
C THR A 34 4.14 1.52 8.90
N ALA A 35 3.77 2.80 8.90
CA ALA A 35 4.57 3.86 8.27
C ALA A 35 5.94 3.99 8.95
N LEU A 36 5.97 3.99 10.28
CA LEU A 36 7.21 4.04 11.06
C LEU A 36 8.08 2.81 10.79
N ALA A 37 7.51 1.61 10.74
CA ALA A 37 8.23 0.38 10.38
C ALA A 37 8.90 0.51 9.00
N THR A 38 8.20 1.08 8.01
CA THR A 38 8.76 1.35 6.68
C THR A 38 9.90 2.35 6.73
N LEU A 39 9.74 3.45 7.47
CA LEU A 39 10.80 4.44 7.67
C LEU A 39 12.06 3.84 8.33
N VAL A 40 11.89 2.94 9.30
CA VAL A 40 13.02 2.26 9.97
C VAL A 40 13.73 1.30 9.00
N VAL A 41 12.99 0.57 8.17
CA VAL A 41 13.60 -0.31 7.14
C VAL A 41 14.40 0.49 6.13
N PHE A 42 13.89 1.64 5.69
CA PHE A 42 14.53 2.53 4.71
C PHE A 42 15.24 3.72 5.35
N ARG A 43 15.66 3.61 6.62
CA ARG A 43 16.25 4.73 7.37
C ARG A 43 17.43 5.41 6.67
N ALA A 44 18.28 4.65 5.99
CA ALA A 44 19.41 5.20 5.25
C ALA A 44 18.95 6.05 4.05
N ASP A 45 17.97 5.56 3.29
CA ASP A 45 17.38 6.28 2.16
C ASP A 45 16.65 7.54 2.62
N VAL A 46 15.89 7.43 3.70
CA VAL A 46 15.14 8.55 4.29
C VAL A 46 16.10 9.62 4.80
N TRP A 47 17.18 9.22 5.48
CA TRP A 47 18.18 10.14 5.97
C TRP A 47 18.90 10.87 4.81
N GLU A 48 19.26 10.15 3.75
CA GLU A 48 19.85 10.72 2.54
C GLU A 48 18.91 11.76 1.91
N ILE A 49 17.61 11.40 1.75
CA ILE A 49 16.59 12.30 1.20
C ILE A 49 16.45 13.56 2.05
N ILE A 50 16.31 13.43 3.36
CA ILE A 50 16.16 14.56 4.28
C ILE A 50 17.38 15.47 4.21
N ARG A 51 18.59 14.91 4.37
CA ARG A 51 19.83 15.67 4.33
C ARG A 51 19.98 16.45 3.03
N ASP A 52 19.70 15.82 1.90
CA ASP A 52 19.89 16.41 0.59
C ASP A 52 18.82 17.46 0.25
N LEU A 53 17.60 17.33 0.78
CA LEU A 53 16.55 18.34 0.64
C LEU A 53 16.94 19.66 1.32
N PHE A 54 17.61 19.59 2.50
CA PHE A 54 18.09 20.77 3.19
C PHE A 54 19.25 21.50 2.48
N GLN A 55 19.91 20.84 1.51
CA GLN A 55 20.97 21.47 0.71
C GLN A 55 20.44 22.29 -0.49
N PHE A 56 19.12 22.28 -0.73
CA PHE A 56 18.45 23.00 -1.83
C PHE A 56 19.13 22.84 -3.20
N SER A 57 19.82 21.71 -3.43
CA SER A 57 20.51 21.42 -4.67
C SER A 57 19.67 20.49 -5.56
N ASN A 58 19.78 20.65 -6.87
CA ASN A 58 19.14 19.76 -7.84
C ASN A 58 19.91 18.44 -7.94
N ASN A 59 19.82 17.62 -6.86
CA ASN A 59 20.50 16.33 -6.75
C ASN A 59 19.51 15.16 -6.99
N LYS A 60 20.03 13.93 -6.96
CA LYS A 60 19.24 12.72 -7.17
C LYS A 60 18.12 12.53 -6.14
N SER A 61 18.35 12.94 -4.89
CA SER A 61 17.36 12.85 -3.80
C SER A 61 16.21 13.82 -4.01
N THR A 62 16.49 15.05 -4.47
CA THR A 62 15.46 16.04 -4.82
C THR A 62 14.59 15.55 -5.98
N GLN A 63 15.23 14.97 -7.04
CA GLN A 63 14.52 14.38 -8.16
C GLN A 63 13.65 13.20 -7.70
N PHE A 64 14.17 12.34 -6.82
CA PHE A 64 13.44 11.20 -6.27
C PHE A 64 12.24 11.65 -5.43
N SER A 65 12.40 12.69 -4.61
CA SER A 65 11.29 13.28 -3.82
C SER A 65 10.21 13.87 -4.73
N LEU A 66 10.60 14.59 -5.79
CA LEU A 66 9.67 15.11 -6.79
C LEU A 66 8.91 13.97 -7.49
N GLN A 67 9.60 12.89 -7.83
CA GLN A 67 8.98 11.70 -8.41
C GLN A 67 7.95 11.08 -7.48
N ILE A 68 8.24 11.00 -6.17
CA ILE A 68 7.26 10.53 -5.16
C ILE A 68 6.03 11.44 -5.16
N ILE A 69 6.21 12.76 -5.07
CA ILE A 69 5.09 13.71 -5.03
C ILE A 69 4.23 13.59 -6.29
N LEU A 70 4.86 13.55 -7.48
CA LEU A 70 4.14 13.41 -8.74
C LEU A 70 3.37 12.08 -8.84
N SER A 71 3.91 10.99 -8.30
CA SER A 71 3.23 9.69 -8.28
C SER A 71 2.02 9.65 -7.36
N MET A 72 1.94 10.57 -6.39
CA MET A 72 0.81 10.64 -5.47
C MET A 72 -0.40 11.36 -6.09
N ILE A 73 -0.20 12.22 -7.09
CA ILE A 73 -1.27 13.04 -7.67
C ILE A 73 -2.44 12.20 -8.17
N PRO A 74 -2.27 11.16 -9.01
CA PRO A 74 -3.40 10.35 -9.47
C PRO A 74 -4.17 9.68 -8.33
N ALA A 75 -3.46 9.15 -7.33
CA ALA A 75 -4.09 8.51 -6.19
C ALA A 75 -4.82 9.51 -5.29
N ALA A 76 -4.25 10.71 -5.09
CA ALA A 76 -4.90 11.77 -4.32
C ALA A 76 -6.18 12.27 -5.00
N LEU A 77 -6.16 12.44 -6.33
CA LEU A 77 -7.35 12.82 -7.10
C LEU A 77 -8.45 11.76 -6.99
N VAL A 78 -8.12 10.48 -7.19
CA VAL A 78 -9.11 9.40 -7.07
C VAL A 78 -9.62 9.29 -5.63
N GLY A 79 -8.76 9.35 -4.62
CA GLY A 79 -9.16 9.32 -3.22
C GLY A 79 -10.03 10.52 -2.83
N PHE A 80 -9.79 11.71 -3.39
CA PHE A 80 -10.57 12.89 -3.06
C PHE A 80 -11.96 12.90 -3.73
N PHE A 81 -12.03 12.53 -5.02
CA PHE A 81 -13.27 12.63 -5.77
C PHE A 81 -14.15 11.37 -5.73
N PHE A 82 -13.58 10.20 -5.45
CA PHE A 82 -14.28 8.93 -5.57
C PHE A 82 -14.29 8.11 -4.26
N GLU A 83 -13.83 8.67 -3.12
CA GLU A 83 -13.77 7.95 -1.84
C GLU A 83 -15.14 7.37 -1.43
N GLU A 84 -16.20 8.18 -1.49
CA GLU A 84 -17.56 7.74 -1.15
C GLU A 84 -18.10 6.68 -2.12
N ALA A 85 -17.88 6.86 -3.43
CA ALA A 85 -18.31 5.90 -4.44
C ALA A 85 -17.58 4.55 -4.26
N ILE A 86 -16.26 4.59 -4.03
CA ILE A 86 -15.48 3.38 -3.76
C ILE A 86 -15.98 2.73 -2.47
N GLY A 87 -16.22 3.53 -1.42
CA GLY A 87 -16.75 3.06 -0.15
C GLY A 87 -18.07 2.31 -0.31
N SER A 88 -19.03 2.89 -1.02
CA SER A 88 -20.38 2.32 -1.17
C SER A 88 -20.44 1.06 -2.04
N TYR A 89 -19.62 0.97 -3.10
CA TYR A 89 -19.69 -0.13 -4.06
C TYR A 89 -18.77 -1.30 -3.75
N PHE A 90 -17.62 -1.04 -3.13
CA PHE A 90 -16.57 -2.06 -2.96
C PHE A 90 -16.46 -2.61 -1.54
N PHE A 91 -16.70 -1.80 -0.49
CA PHE A 91 -16.64 -2.30 0.88
C PHE A 91 -17.84 -3.20 1.18
N GLY A 92 -17.55 -4.35 1.80
CA GLY A 92 -18.55 -5.39 2.06
C GLY A 92 -18.88 -6.29 0.86
N ASN A 93 -18.36 -6.01 -0.34
CA ASN A 93 -18.60 -6.82 -1.52
C ASN A 93 -17.46 -7.83 -1.74
N ILE A 94 -17.60 -9.03 -1.15
CA ILE A 94 -16.60 -10.09 -1.17
C ILE A 94 -16.26 -10.52 -2.59
N LEU A 95 -17.24 -10.56 -3.49
CA LEU A 95 -17.04 -10.93 -4.90
C LEU A 95 -16.08 -9.95 -5.57
N LEU A 96 -16.31 -8.64 -5.40
CA LEU A 96 -15.42 -7.62 -5.99
C LEU A 96 -14.02 -7.68 -5.39
N VAL A 97 -13.90 -7.88 -4.07
CA VAL A 97 -12.60 -8.07 -3.41
C VAL A 97 -11.86 -9.28 -4.00
N GLY A 98 -12.55 -10.40 -4.20
CA GLY A 98 -12.00 -11.60 -4.82
C GLY A 98 -11.51 -11.37 -6.25
N LEU A 99 -12.29 -10.66 -7.07
CA LEU A 99 -11.90 -10.27 -8.43
C LEU A 99 -10.67 -9.34 -8.43
N MET A 100 -10.59 -8.38 -7.51
CA MET A 100 -9.46 -7.47 -7.39
C MET A 100 -8.19 -8.18 -6.90
N LEU A 101 -8.32 -9.23 -6.07
CA LEU A 101 -7.20 -10.13 -5.74
C LEU A 101 -6.70 -10.89 -6.97
N TRP A 102 -7.58 -11.33 -7.87
CA TRP A 102 -7.20 -11.93 -9.14
C TRP A 102 -6.47 -10.94 -10.06
N VAL A 103 -6.92 -9.67 -10.12
CA VAL A 103 -6.19 -8.60 -10.84
C VAL A 103 -4.79 -8.44 -10.28
N THR A 104 -4.65 -8.41 -8.95
CA THR A 104 -3.33 -8.37 -8.28
C THR A 104 -2.47 -9.59 -8.65
N ALA A 105 -3.06 -10.79 -8.66
CA ALA A 105 -2.37 -12.02 -9.03
C ALA A 105 -1.84 -11.95 -10.46
N ALA A 106 -2.67 -11.53 -11.42
CA ALA A 106 -2.29 -11.38 -12.82
C ALA A 106 -1.14 -10.36 -13.00
N LEU A 107 -1.25 -9.19 -12.38
CA LEU A 107 -0.21 -8.16 -12.42
C LEU A 107 1.14 -8.68 -11.90
N LEU A 108 1.15 -9.32 -10.73
CA LEU A 108 2.36 -9.86 -10.12
C LEU A 108 2.97 -11.00 -10.95
N TYR A 109 2.12 -11.88 -11.52
CA TYR A 109 2.56 -12.98 -12.37
C TYR A 109 3.23 -12.50 -13.65
N ILE A 110 2.60 -11.52 -14.33
CA ILE A 110 3.14 -10.94 -15.57
C ILE A 110 4.44 -10.17 -15.30
N ALA A 111 4.50 -9.44 -14.18
CA ALA A 111 5.67 -8.63 -13.81
C ALA A 111 6.88 -9.45 -13.35
N ASP A 112 6.70 -10.72 -13.00
CA ASP A 112 7.82 -11.58 -12.53
C ASP A 112 8.74 -12.06 -13.66
N ARG A 113 8.54 -11.58 -14.87
CA ARG A 113 9.41 -11.90 -16.02
C ARG A 113 10.74 -11.18 -15.89
N PRO A 114 11.87 -11.82 -16.31
CA PRO A 114 13.16 -11.15 -16.35
C PRO A 114 13.15 -10.00 -17.37
N SER A 115 13.45 -8.79 -16.91
CA SER A 115 13.65 -7.65 -17.81
C SER A 115 15.12 -7.55 -18.24
N LYS A 116 15.37 -7.48 -19.54
CA LYS A 116 16.73 -7.36 -20.09
C LYS A 116 17.30 -5.93 -20.04
N ASN A 117 16.43 -4.91 -19.99
CA ASN A 117 16.80 -3.50 -20.01
C ASN A 117 16.35 -2.81 -18.72
N LEU A 118 17.18 -2.87 -17.70
CA LEU A 118 16.92 -2.19 -16.42
C LEU A 118 17.25 -0.69 -16.57
N LYS A 119 16.22 0.15 -16.41
CA LYS A 119 16.31 1.61 -16.52
C LYS A 119 16.05 2.29 -15.18
N GLU A 120 16.50 3.54 -15.09
CA GLU A 120 16.12 4.45 -14.01
C GLU A 120 14.61 4.79 -14.07
N ILE A 121 14.10 5.32 -12.97
CA ILE A 121 12.75 5.85 -12.92
C ILE A 121 12.75 7.22 -13.62
N SER A 122 11.97 7.35 -14.70
CA SER A 122 11.73 8.60 -15.39
C SER A 122 10.37 9.19 -15.03
N LEU A 123 10.16 10.49 -15.31
CA LEU A 123 8.88 11.17 -14.99
C LEU A 123 7.68 10.51 -15.67
N SER A 124 7.82 10.05 -16.91
CA SER A 124 6.73 9.33 -17.59
C SER A 124 6.38 8.01 -16.89
N LYS A 125 7.37 7.28 -16.39
CA LYS A 125 7.13 6.04 -15.64
C LYS A 125 6.46 6.32 -14.29
N VAL A 126 6.88 7.41 -13.61
CA VAL A 126 6.29 7.86 -12.35
C VAL A 126 4.80 8.09 -12.48
N TRP A 127 4.36 8.70 -13.58
CA TRP A 127 2.94 8.92 -13.85
C TRP A 127 2.16 7.62 -13.92
N TRP A 128 2.64 6.65 -14.69
CA TRP A 128 1.98 5.33 -14.80
C TRP A 128 1.99 4.53 -13.50
N ILE A 129 3.07 4.65 -12.70
CA ILE A 129 3.12 4.06 -11.36
C ILE A 129 2.08 4.73 -10.44
N GLY A 130 1.92 6.05 -10.55
CA GLY A 130 0.88 6.80 -9.83
C GLY A 130 -0.54 6.39 -10.24
N VAL A 131 -0.81 6.17 -11.52
CA VAL A 131 -2.09 5.63 -12.01
C VAL A 131 -2.35 4.23 -11.45
N ALA A 132 -1.34 3.36 -11.44
CA ALA A 132 -1.46 2.03 -10.82
C ALA A 132 -1.73 2.12 -9.31
N GLN A 133 -1.15 3.12 -8.62
CA GLN A 133 -1.45 3.40 -7.22
C GLN A 133 -2.89 3.88 -7.02
N ALA A 134 -3.40 4.73 -7.90
CA ALA A 134 -4.78 5.19 -7.85
C ALA A 134 -5.76 4.01 -8.00
N PHE A 135 -5.48 3.09 -8.92
CA PHE A 135 -6.26 1.86 -9.09
C PHE A 135 -6.20 0.96 -7.84
N ALA A 136 -5.07 0.98 -7.12
CA ALA A 136 -4.88 0.19 -5.91
C ALA A 136 -5.56 0.78 -4.65
N ILE A 137 -6.39 1.81 -4.78
CA ILE A 137 -7.33 2.25 -3.73
C ILE A 137 -8.46 1.22 -3.58
N LEU A 138 -8.81 0.49 -4.66
CA LEU A 138 -9.85 -0.53 -4.63
C LEU A 138 -9.47 -1.68 -3.67
N PRO A 139 -10.37 -2.08 -2.76
CA PRO A 139 -10.15 -3.22 -1.88
C PRO A 139 -9.87 -4.50 -2.67
N GLY A 140 -8.86 -5.26 -2.26
CA GLY A 140 -8.40 -6.44 -3.01
C GLY A 140 -7.18 -6.15 -3.90
N VAL A 141 -7.04 -4.95 -4.46
CA VAL A 141 -5.83 -4.58 -5.19
C VAL A 141 -4.70 -4.28 -4.20
N SER A 142 -3.59 -4.98 -4.35
CA SER A 142 -2.40 -4.72 -3.53
C SER A 142 -1.69 -3.47 -4.02
N ARG A 143 -1.62 -2.42 -3.20
CA ARG A 143 -0.92 -1.18 -3.56
C ARG A 143 0.54 -1.43 -3.91
N SER A 144 1.30 -2.06 -3.00
CA SER A 144 2.70 -2.41 -3.27
C SER A 144 2.83 -3.38 -4.43
N GLY A 145 1.91 -4.34 -4.56
CA GLY A 145 1.86 -5.27 -5.68
C GLY A 145 1.68 -4.54 -7.02
N ALA A 146 0.70 -3.65 -7.13
CA ALA A 146 0.41 -2.90 -8.35
C ALA A 146 1.56 -1.95 -8.74
N THR A 147 2.09 -1.19 -7.78
CA THR A 147 3.15 -0.21 -8.05
C THR A 147 4.49 -0.86 -8.37
N ILE A 148 4.86 -1.95 -7.68
CA ILE A 148 6.07 -2.72 -8.01
C ILE A 148 5.89 -3.41 -9.36
N ALA A 149 4.75 -4.09 -9.60
CA ALA A 149 4.50 -4.76 -10.86
C ALA A 149 4.56 -3.79 -12.05
N THR A 150 3.88 -2.65 -11.96
CA THR A 150 3.92 -1.60 -12.99
C THR A 150 5.33 -1.07 -13.21
N SER A 151 6.08 -0.81 -12.13
CA SER A 151 7.48 -0.38 -12.24
C SER A 151 8.33 -1.39 -13.02
N LEU A 152 8.19 -2.69 -12.72
CA LEU A 152 8.93 -3.75 -13.40
C LEU A 152 8.52 -3.88 -14.86
N LEU A 153 7.23 -3.80 -15.19
CA LEU A 153 6.73 -3.82 -16.57
C LEU A 153 7.22 -2.64 -17.39
N LEU A 154 7.43 -1.48 -16.74
CA LEU A 154 8.07 -0.31 -17.36
C LEU A 154 9.60 -0.42 -17.43
N GLY A 155 10.18 -1.55 -17.04
CA GLY A 155 11.61 -1.82 -17.11
C GLY A 155 12.43 -1.13 -16.02
N VAL A 156 11.85 -0.81 -14.87
CA VAL A 156 12.59 -0.30 -13.71
C VAL A 156 13.32 -1.46 -13.01
N ALA A 157 14.53 -1.22 -12.51
CA ALA A 157 15.27 -2.21 -11.74
C ALA A 157 14.53 -2.62 -10.48
N ARG A 158 14.59 -3.90 -10.10
CA ARG A 158 13.78 -4.48 -8.99
C ARG A 158 14.00 -3.81 -7.64
N ASP A 159 15.24 -3.51 -7.31
CA ASP A 159 15.62 -2.79 -6.10
C ASP A 159 15.05 -1.37 -6.07
N LYS A 160 15.13 -0.66 -7.20
CA LYS A 160 14.57 0.70 -7.36
C LYS A 160 13.04 0.69 -7.35
N ALA A 161 12.41 -0.30 -7.97
CA ALA A 161 10.96 -0.47 -7.96
C ALA A 161 10.43 -0.69 -6.53
N ALA A 162 11.08 -1.56 -5.76
CA ALA A 162 10.72 -1.81 -4.37
C ALA A 162 10.94 -0.55 -3.51
N ARG A 163 12.15 0.06 -3.59
CA ARG A 163 12.47 1.29 -2.86
C ARG A 163 11.44 2.40 -3.13
N PHE A 164 11.15 2.67 -4.38
CA PHE A 164 10.19 3.70 -4.78
C PHE A 164 8.79 3.40 -4.26
N SER A 165 8.28 2.17 -4.47
CA SER A 165 6.95 1.75 -4.05
C SER A 165 6.74 1.85 -2.54
N PHE A 166 7.73 1.49 -1.73
CA PHE A 166 7.61 1.56 -0.27
C PHE A 166 7.76 2.98 0.26
N LEU A 167 8.68 3.78 -0.29
CA LEU A 167 8.87 5.15 0.18
C LEU A 167 7.72 6.08 -0.23
N MET A 168 7.12 5.88 -1.41
CA MET A 168 6.00 6.72 -1.84
C MET A 168 4.72 6.48 -1.03
N VAL A 169 4.60 5.36 -0.33
CA VAL A 169 3.43 5.10 0.50
C VAL A 169 3.45 5.87 1.82
N VAL A 170 4.64 6.20 2.33
CA VAL A 170 4.80 6.88 3.63
C VAL A 170 4.09 8.24 3.65
N PRO A 171 4.38 9.18 2.73
CA PRO A 171 3.68 10.47 2.74
C PRO A 171 2.17 10.33 2.48
N LEU A 172 1.74 9.30 1.74
CA LEU A 172 0.32 9.04 1.52
C LEU A 172 -0.38 8.59 2.80
N ILE A 173 0.23 7.68 3.58
CA ILE A 173 -0.29 7.25 4.89
C ILE A 173 -0.33 8.45 5.84
N LEU A 174 0.75 9.21 5.93
CA LEU A 174 0.80 10.39 6.79
C LEU A 174 -0.27 11.42 6.40
N GLY A 175 -0.46 11.67 5.10
CA GLY A 175 -1.50 12.55 4.60
C GLY A 175 -2.91 12.07 4.96
N SER A 176 -3.20 10.78 4.84
CA SER A 176 -4.49 10.20 5.23
C SER A 176 -4.73 10.28 6.74
N MET A 177 -3.67 10.12 7.56
CA MET A 177 -3.76 10.29 9.01
C MET A 177 -4.07 11.74 9.39
N VAL A 178 -3.40 12.70 8.76
CA VAL A 178 -3.66 14.13 8.99
C VAL A 178 -5.10 14.48 8.61
N LYS A 179 -5.58 14.02 7.46
CA LYS A 179 -6.98 14.21 7.04
C LYS A 179 -7.94 13.71 8.10
N LYS A 180 -7.79 12.46 8.56
CA LYS A 180 -8.66 11.84 9.58
C LYS A 180 -8.66 12.60 10.91
N VAL A 181 -7.51 13.15 11.32
CA VAL A 181 -7.40 13.98 12.53
C VAL A 181 -8.15 15.30 12.35
N LEU A 182 -8.02 15.94 11.18
CA LEU A 182 -8.68 17.21 10.87
C LEU A 182 -10.20 17.07 10.75
N ASP A 183 -10.68 15.93 10.26
CA ASP A 183 -12.10 15.60 10.14
C ASP A 183 -12.79 15.34 11.51
N GLY A 184 -12.09 15.60 12.62
CA GLY A 184 -12.65 15.58 13.98
C GLY A 184 -12.56 14.23 14.69
N GLY A 185 -11.79 13.29 14.18
CA GLY A 185 -11.73 11.93 14.68
C GLY A 185 -11.11 11.72 16.08
N LEU A 186 -10.62 12.76 16.74
CA LEU A 186 -10.02 12.65 18.07
C LEU A 186 -10.99 12.98 19.24
N ALA A 187 -12.18 13.48 18.94
CA ALA A 187 -13.01 14.16 19.96
C ALA A 187 -13.99 13.23 20.73
N GLN A 188 -14.19 11.98 20.37
CA GLN A 188 -15.34 11.20 20.87
C GLN A 188 -15.04 9.80 21.45
N GLU A 189 -13.78 9.37 21.59
CA GLU A 189 -13.52 7.97 21.98
C GLU A 189 -12.85 7.83 23.33
N SER A 190 -13.48 7.05 24.23
CA SER A 190 -12.84 6.51 25.43
C SER A 190 -11.92 5.36 25.04
N LEU A 191 -10.62 5.63 24.94
CA LEU A 191 -9.63 4.63 24.52
C LEU A 191 -9.18 3.74 25.67
N SER A 192 -9.26 2.44 25.47
CA SER A 192 -8.48 1.49 26.25
C SER A 192 -7.03 1.50 25.78
N ILE A 193 -6.13 2.03 26.58
CA ILE A 193 -4.69 2.19 26.24
C ILE A 193 -4.03 0.85 25.91
N GLY A 194 -4.39 -0.24 26.60
CA GLY A 194 -3.83 -1.57 26.43
C GLY A 194 -3.91 -2.10 24.97
N PRO A 195 -5.12 -2.22 24.38
CA PRO A 195 -5.30 -2.63 22.98
C PRO A 195 -4.58 -1.74 21.99
N VAL A 196 -4.51 -0.43 22.21
CA VAL A 196 -3.81 0.52 21.33
C VAL A 196 -2.31 0.28 21.31
N ILE A 197 -1.69 0.09 22.48
CA ILE A 197 -0.26 -0.23 22.57
C ILE A 197 0.02 -1.60 21.95
N ALA A 198 -0.79 -2.61 22.25
CA ALA A 198 -0.64 -3.95 21.67
C ALA A 198 -0.76 -3.91 20.14
N GLY A 199 -1.75 -3.18 19.62
CA GLY A 199 -1.96 -2.98 18.19
C GLY A 199 -0.79 -2.25 17.53
N PHE A 200 -0.25 -1.21 18.15
CA PHE A 200 0.93 -0.50 17.67
C PHE A 200 2.14 -1.43 17.56
N ILE A 201 2.46 -2.16 18.64
CA ILE A 201 3.62 -3.07 18.66
C ILE A 201 3.44 -4.18 17.62
N ALA A 202 2.27 -4.81 17.57
CA ALA A 202 1.97 -5.87 16.61
C ALA A 202 2.10 -5.37 15.16
N ALA A 203 1.54 -4.20 14.85
CA ALA A 203 1.60 -3.59 13.52
C ALA A 203 3.02 -3.16 13.16
N PHE A 204 3.78 -2.61 14.10
CA PHE A 204 5.16 -2.22 13.87
C PHE A 204 6.05 -3.43 13.58
N VAL A 205 6.00 -4.46 14.42
CA VAL A 205 6.83 -5.67 14.28
C VAL A 205 6.45 -6.44 13.01
N SER A 206 5.17 -6.70 12.79
CA SER A 206 4.71 -7.40 11.60
C SER A 206 4.99 -6.61 10.32
N GLY A 207 4.80 -5.29 10.34
CA GLY A 207 5.12 -4.39 9.23
C GLY A 207 6.60 -4.36 8.89
N TYR A 208 7.46 -4.31 9.91
CA TYR A 208 8.92 -4.36 9.75
C TYR A 208 9.38 -5.67 9.09
N LEU A 209 8.93 -6.81 9.62
CA LEU A 209 9.27 -8.13 9.09
C LEU A 209 8.71 -8.33 7.67
N ALA A 210 7.45 -7.96 7.44
CA ALA A 210 6.81 -8.06 6.13
C ALA A 210 7.51 -7.19 5.08
N CYS A 211 7.91 -5.98 5.44
CA CYS A 211 8.63 -5.07 4.55
C CYS A 211 9.99 -5.66 4.14
N GLN A 212 10.79 -6.14 5.08
CA GLN A 212 12.07 -6.78 4.80
C GLN A 212 11.90 -8.02 3.92
N TRP A 213 10.93 -8.87 4.25
CA TRP A 213 10.66 -10.10 3.49
C TRP A 213 10.21 -9.79 2.07
N MET A 214 9.31 -8.82 1.89
CA MET A 214 8.85 -8.40 0.56
C MET A 214 10.01 -7.87 -0.30
N ILE A 215 10.90 -7.03 0.25
CA ILE A 215 12.07 -6.53 -0.45
C ILE A 215 12.97 -7.69 -0.91
N ALA A 216 13.22 -8.65 -0.02
CA ALA A 216 14.05 -9.81 -0.32
C ALA A 216 13.44 -10.66 -1.46
N LEU A 217 12.12 -10.87 -1.46
CA LEU A 217 11.42 -11.63 -2.49
C LEU A 217 11.37 -10.89 -3.84
N VAL A 218 11.17 -9.58 -3.84
CA VAL A 218 11.22 -8.76 -5.05
C VAL A 218 12.61 -8.85 -5.69
N LYS A 219 13.68 -8.69 -4.89
CA LYS A 219 15.06 -8.79 -5.37
C LYS A 219 15.38 -10.17 -5.95
N ARG A 220 14.81 -11.24 -5.37
CA ARG A 220 15.03 -12.64 -5.81
C ARG A 220 14.15 -13.08 -6.98
N SER A 221 13.39 -12.17 -7.62
CA SER A 221 12.48 -12.54 -8.72
C SER A 221 11.45 -13.62 -8.34
N LYS A 222 10.83 -13.49 -7.18
CA LYS A 222 9.88 -14.49 -6.66
C LYS A 222 8.47 -13.92 -6.43
N LEU A 223 8.05 -12.96 -7.27
CA LEU A 223 6.72 -12.33 -7.17
C LEU A 223 5.58 -13.31 -7.49
N ARG A 224 5.85 -14.36 -8.27
CA ARG A 224 4.87 -15.41 -8.60
C ARG A 224 4.29 -16.11 -7.38
N TYR A 225 5.02 -16.22 -6.27
CA TYR A 225 4.49 -16.80 -5.04
C TYR A 225 3.36 -15.96 -4.46
N PHE A 226 3.50 -14.64 -4.51
CA PHE A 226 2.42 -13.72 -4.13
C PHE A 226 1.26 -13.77 -5.12
N ALA A 227 1.54 -13.96 -6.42
CA ALA A 227 0.50 -14.14 -7.42
C ALA A 227 -0.35 -15.39 -7.14
N TYR A 228 0.28 -16.52 -6.87
CA TYR A 228 -0.43 -17.75 -6.50
C TYR A 228 -1.24 -17.60 -5.21
N TYR A 229 -0.67 -16.94 -4.20
CA TYR A 229 -1.39 -16.63 -2.97
C TYR A 229 -2.64 -15.77 -3.23
N CYS A 230 -2.50 -14.68 -3.95
CA CYS A 230 -3.64 -13.81 -4.29
C CYS A 230 -4.70 -14.54 -5.13
N ALA A 231 -4.29 -15.40 -6.07
CA ALA A 231 -5.20 -16.22 -6.86
C ALA A 231 -5.98 -17.20 -5.98
N ALA A 232 -5.30 -17.90 -5.06
CA ALA A 232 -5.94 -18.85 -4.15
C ALA A 232 -6.94 -18.15 -3.22
N VAL A 233 -6.54 -17.05 -2.55
CA VAL A 233 -7.42 -16.30 -1.66
C VAL A 233 -8.57 -15.66 -2.44
N GLY A 234 -8.30 -15.10 -3.63
CA GLY A 234 -9.32 -14.54 -4.50
C GLY A 234 -10.35 -15.57 -4.96
N THR A 235 -9.91 -16.80 -5.28
CA THR A 235 -10.83 -17.90 -5.64
C THR A 235 -11.71 -18.30 -4.44
N ILE A 236 -11.12 -18.43 -3.24
CA ILE A 236 -11.89 -18.72 -2.02
C ILE A 236 -12.94 -17.62 -1.80
N ALA A 237 -12.55 -16.34 -1.91
CA ALA A 237 -13.46 -15.22 -1.75
C ALA A 237 -14.62 -15.26 -2.74
N ILE A 238 -14.35 -15.55 -4.03
CA ILE A 238 -15.38 -15.66 -5.07
C ILE A 238 -16.33 -16.83 -4.78
N VAL A 239 -15.81 -17.99 -4.41
CA VAL A 239 -16.64 -19.17 -4.10
C VAL A 239 -17.50 -18.91 -2.87
N THR A 240 -16.95 -18.35 -1.80
CA THR A 240 -17.72 -18.06 -0.58
C THR A 240 -18.78 -16.96 -0.78
N SER A 241 -18.59 -16.06 -1.74
CA SER A 241 -19.60 -15.03 -2.06
C SER A 241 -20.84 -15.58 -2.81
N GLN A 242 -20.77 -16.81 -3.29
CA GLN A 242 -21.88 -17.47 -4.02
C GLN A 242 -22.67 -18.45 -3.12
N LEU A 243 -22.16 -18.71 -1.91
CA LEU A 243 -22.83 -19.54 -0.90
C LEU A 243 -23.66 -18.68 0.06
#